data_daf3d7d651a8b10132df24cfa2de866e
#
_entry.id   daf3d7d651a8b10132df24cfa2de866e
#
_cell.length_a   1.000
_cell.length_b   1.000
_cell.length_c   1.000
_cell.angle_alpha   90.00
_cell.angle_beta   90.00
_cell.angle_gamma   90.00
#
_symmetry.space_group_name_H-M   'P 1'
#
loop_
_entity.id
_entity.type
_entity.pdbx_description
1 polymer ?
#
loop_
_entity_poly.entity_id
_entity_poly.type
_entity_poly.pdbx_seq_one_letter_code
_entity_poly.pdbx_strand_id
1 'polypeptide(L)'
;RLHNMRTLGSMLPAKQFKIAGETLYLYAPLAHRLGLFTIKTELEDLSFKYEHPQEYAFINLKLKSTEAARNTLFEHFAVPVDRKLKEMGLNYEMRARVKSAYSIWNKMESKGVSFEDIYDIYAVRIIFDPLPGVDEKNQCWDIYSAITDIYRIRPDRIRDWVSRPKANGYQALHLTVMGPDGQWVEIQIRSRRMDEIAEKGFAAHWKYKEHNIEEDTELDKWLQTITEILESPDPNALDFLDTIKLNLFTSEIFVFTPKGDIKTLPQGATALDFGYALHSDIG
;
A
#
# COMPACT_ATOMS: atom_id res chain seq x y z
N ARG A 1 4.03 19.17 5.42
CA ARG A 1 4.98 18.83 4.34
C ARG A 1 4.32 18.80 2.96
N LEU A 2 3.17 18.16 2.78
CA LEU A 2 2.50 18.00 1.47
C LEU A 2 2.23 19.35 0.79
N HIS A 3 1.69 20.33 1.52
CA HIS A 3 1.48 21.68 0.98
C HIS A 3 2.79 22.32 0.46
N ASN A 4 3.89 22.17 1.23
CA ASN A 4 5.19 22.70 0.82
C ASN A 4 5.70 22.02 -0.46
N MET A 5 5.46 20.71 -0.63
CA MET A 5 5.85 19.99 -1.83
C MET A 5 5.07 20.43 -3.06
N ARG A 6 3.77 20.71 -2.92
CA ARG A 6 2.91 21.24 -4.00
C ARG A 6 3.36 22.63 -4.50
N THR A 7 3.96 23.43 -3.63
CA THR A 7 4.42 24.80 -3.92
C THR A 7 5.94 24.92 -4.09
N LEU A 8 6.67 23.80 -4.11
CA LEU A 8 8.13 23.76 -4.09
C LEU A 8 8.79 24.41 -5.32
N GLY A 9 8.07 24.50 -6.45
CA GLY A 9 8.55 25.11 -7.69
C GLY A 9 8.98 26.57 -7.58
N SER A 10 8.50 27.30 -6.56
CA SER A 10 8.89 28.69 -6.32
C SER A 10 10.26 28.85 -5.64
N MET A 11 10.89 27.77 -5.18
CA MET A 11 12.17 27.81 -4.47
C MET A 11 13.36 27.62 -5.40
N LEU A 12 14.54 27.98 -4.91
CA LEU A 12 15.80 27.74 -5.63
C LEU A 12 16.08 26.25 -5.81
N PRO A 13 16.67 25.81 -6.93
CA PRO A 13 16.89 24.37 -7.22
C PRO A 13 17.59 23.58 -6.12
N ALA A 14 18.63 24.18 -5.49
CA ALA A 14 19.33 23.51 -4.39
C ALA A 14 18.44 23.24 -3.17
N LYS A 15 17.48 24.13 -2.88
CA LYS A 15 16.49 23.92 -1.82
C LYS A 15 15.42 22.91 -2.24
N GLN A 16 15.02 22.95 -3.53
CA GLN A 16 14.07 21.96 -4.07
C GLN A 16 14.61 20.55 -3.89
N PHE A 17 15.84 20.29 -4.29
CA PHE A 17 16.49 18.99 -4.17
C PHE A 17 16.58 18.51 -2.71
N LYS A 18 17.06 19.38 -1.80
CA LYS A 18 17.15 19.05 -0.37
C LYS A 18 15.80 18.69 0.24
N ILE A 19 14.76 19.50 -0.04
CA ILE A 19 13.42 19.30 0.51
C ILE A 19 12.75 18.05 -0.09
N ALA A 20 13.01 17.77 -1.37
CA ALA A 20 12.54 16.55 -2.04
C ALA A 20 13.16 15.31 -1.40
N GLY A 21 14.47 15.27 -1.17
CA GLY A 21 15.17 14.18 -0.49
C GLY A 21 14.66 13.96 0.92
N GLU A 22 14.58 15.00 1.75
CA GLU A 22 13.97 14.86 3.08
C GLU A 22 12.55 14.30 3.02
N THR A 23 11.78 14.68 2.00
CA THR A 23 10.40 14.22 1.85
C THR A 23 10.34 12.77 1.46
N LEU A 24 11.17 12.34 0.52
CA LEU A 24 11.22 10.97 0.03
C LEU A 24 11.71 9.99 1.12
N TYR A 25 12.77 10.38 1.85
CA TYR A 25 13.44 9.50 2.80
C TYR A 25 12.92 9.59 4.24
N LEU A 26 12.08 10.58 4.58
CA LEU A 26 11.53 10.71 5.92
C LEU A 26 10.00 10.76 5.92
N TYR A 27 9.41 11.71 5.21
CA TYR A 27 7.96 11.95 5.30
C TYR A 27 7.12 10.94 4.52
N ALA A 28 7.59 10.43 3.39
CA ALA A 28 6.86 9.41 2.64
C ALA A 28 6.85 8.05 3.39
N PRO A 29 7.96 7.55 3.97
CA PRO A 29 7.96 6.40 4.86
C PRO A 29 7.07 6.57 6.09
N LEU A 30 7.09 7.75 6.73
CA LEU A 30 6.21 8.06 7.85
C LEU A 30 4.72 7.97 7.44
N ALA A 31 4.35 8.58 6.32
CA ALA A 31 3.00 8.48 5.77
C ALA A 31 2.61 7.02 5.46
N HIS A 32 3.56 6.23 4.95
CA HIS A 32 3.35 4.79 4.71
C HIS A 32 3.08 4.02 6.01
N ARG A 33 3.86 4.27 7.08
CA ARG A 33 3.67 3.62 8.38
C ARG A 33 2.32 3.96 9.00
N LEU A 34 1.88 5.20 8.84
CA LEU A 34 0.57 5.68 9.30
C LEU A 34 -0.60 5.25 8.38
N GLY A 35 -0.35 4.45 7.34
CA GLY A 35 -1.38 4.01 6.40
C GLY A 35 -1.93 5.11 5.49
N LEU A 36 -1.31 6.30 5.46
CA LEU A 36 -1.73 7.46 4.66
C LEU A 36 -1.27 7.32 3.20
N PHE A 37 -1.78 6.29 2.51
CA PHE A 37 -1.25 5.88 1.21
C PHE A 37 -1.39 6.94 0.11
N THR A 38 -2.47 7.70 0.11
CA THR A 38 -2.68 8.80 -0.84
C THR A 38 -1.65 9.89 -0.65
N ILE A 39 -1.43 10.30 0.60
CA ILE A 39 -0.40 11.30 0.96
C ILE A 39 1.00 10.78 0.62
N LYS A 40 1.30 9.54 1.00
CA LYS A 40 2.58 8.88 0.68
C LYS A 40 2.85 8.91 -0.81
N THR A 41 1.90 8.48 -1.63
CA THR A 41 2.06 8.41 -3.09
C THR A 41 2.29 9.80 -3.70
N GLU A 42 1.55 10.81 -3.25
CA GLU A 42 1.73 12.19 -3.73
C GLU A 42 3.09 12.76 -3.28
N LEU A 43 3.53 12.50 -2.06
CA LEU A 43 4.85 12.92 -1.58
C LEU A 43 5.97 12.27 -2.40
N GLU A 44 5.87 10.99 -2.70
CA GLU A 44 6.82 10.28 -3.54
C GLU A 44 6.88 10.85 -4.97
N ASP A 45 5.73 11.03 -5.61
CA ASP A 45 5.67 11.56 -6.98
C ASP A 45 6.20 13.00 -7.06
N LEU A 46 5.86 13.86 -6.09
CA LEU A 46 6.37 15.21 -6.02
C LEU A 46 7.88 15.24 -5.76
N SER A 47 8.41 14.36 -4.90
CA SER A 47 9.85 14.24 -4.66
C SER A 47 10.57 13.77 -5.92
N PHE A 48 10.08 12.75 -6.56
CA PHE A 48 10.60 12.19 -7.80
C PHE A 48 10.70 13.23 -8.91
N LYS A 49 9.70 14.10 -9.05
CA LYS A 49 9.69 15.21 -10.01
C LYS A 49 10.90 16.14 -9.87
N TYR A 50 11.39 16.37 -8.64
CA TYR A 50 12.52 17.29 -8.37
C TYR A 50 13.86 16.58 -8.31
N GLU A 51 13.90 15.31 -7.93
CA GLU A 51 15.15 14.54 -7.87
C GLU A 51 15.52 13.95 -9.23
N HIS A 52 14.53 13.50 -10.00
CA HIS A 52 14.68 12.83 -11.29
C HIS A 52 13.74 13.43 -12.36
N PRO A 53 13.92 14.71 -12.72
CA PRO A 53 12.96 15.41 -13.58
C PRO A 53 12.86 14.85 -14.99
N GLN A 54 13.92 14.24 -15.54
CA GLN A 54 13.93 13.65 -16.88
C GLN A 54 13.12 12.36 -16.91
N GLU A 55 13.38 11.45 -15.95
CA GLU A 55 12.68 10.19 -15.79
C GLU A 55 11.20 10.40 -15.45
N TYR A 56 10.92 11.39 -14.59
CA TYR A 56 9.55 11.80 -14.29
C TYR A 56 8.80 12.28 -15.55
N ALA A 57 9.43 13.12 -16.36
CA ALA A 57 8.83 13.62 -17.61
C ALA A 57 8.62 12.48 -18.61
N PHE A 58 9.60 11.57 -18.77
CA PHE A 58 9.51 10.40 -19.64
C PHE A 58 8.33 9.51 -19.25
N ILE A 59 8.22 9.12 -17.99
CA ILE A 59 7.16 8.23 -17.52
C ILE A 59 5.78 8.89 -17.70
N ASN A 60 5.66 10.19 -17.37
CA ASN A 60 4.39 10.90 -17.54
C ASN A 60 3.98 11.03 -19.03
N LEU A 61 4.94 11.22 -19.93
CA LEU A 61 4.68 11.22 -21.38
C LEU A 61 4.13 9.85 -21.83
N LYS A 62 4.78 8.76 -21.40
CA LYS A 62 4.33 7.38 -21.67
C LYS A 62 2.93 7.11 -21.10
N LEU A 63 2.67 7.54 -19.87
CA LEU A 63 1.34 7.41 -19.26
C LEU A 63 0.27 8.17 -20.03
N LYS A 64 0.56 9.38 -20.49
CA LYS A 64 -0.38 10.17 -21.29
C LYS A 64 -0.63 9.54 -22.67
N SER A 65 0.43 9.10 -23.36
CA SER A 65 0.29 8.50 -24.72
C SER A 65 -0.52 7.20 -24.72
N THR A 66 -0.57 6.48 -23.59
CA THR A 66 -1.31 5.21 -23.45
C THR A 66 -2.68 5.37 -22.79
N GLU A 67 -3.10 6.58 -22.46
CA GLU A 67 -4.35 6.83 -21.70
C GLU A 67 -5.60 6.36 -22.42
N ALA A 68 -5.74 6.68 -23.71
CA ALA A 68 -6.90 6.25 -24.51
C ALA A 68 -7.00 4.72 -24.59
N ALA A 69 -5.88 4.04 -24.84
CA ALA A 69 -5.85 2.57 -24.89
C ALA A 69 -6.22 1.94 -23.53
N ARG A 70 -5.78 2.55 -22.42
CA ARG A 70 -6.13 2.08 -21.08
C ARG A 70 -7.61 2.27 -20.77
N ASN A 71 -8.22 3.36 -21.19
CA ASN A 71 -9.65 3.59 -20.99
C ASN A 71 -10.47 2.55 -21.76
N THR A 72 -10.11 2.28 -23.02
CA THR A 72 -10.75 1.22 -23.82
C THR A 72 -10.59 -0.15 -23.16
N LEU A 73 -9.38 -0.47 -22.66
CA LEU A 73 -9.14 -1.73 -21.94
C LEU A 73 -10.03 -1.84 -20.69
N PHE A 74 -10.19 -0.74 -19.94
CA PHE A 74 -11.08 -0.71 -18.78
C PHE A 74 -12.53 -0.97 -19.16
N GLU A 75 -13.03 -0.32 -20.18
CA GLU A 75 -14.40 -0.51 -20.65
C GLU A 75 -14.65 -1.97 -21.08
N HIS A 76 -13.76 -2.54 -21.90
CA HIS A 76 -13.87 -3.94 -22.32
C HIS A 76 -13.79 -4.92 -21.15
N PHE A 77 -12.89 -4.64 -20.20
CA PHE A 77 -12.72 -5.46 -19.00
C PHE A 77 -13.93 -5.35 -18.06
N ALA A 78 -14.45 -4.15 -17.87
CA ALA A 78 -15.49 -3.88 -16.88
C ALA A 78 -16.84 -4.50 -17.22
N VAL A 79 -17.23 -4.56 -18.50
CA VAL A 79 -18.57 -5.01 -18.92
C VAL A 79 -18.92 -6.42 -18.44
N PRO A 80 -18.11 -7.48 -18.67
CA PRO A 80 -18.47 -8.82 -18.20
C PRO A 80 -18.40 -8.94 -16.66
N VAL A 81 -17.49 -8.22 -16.01
CA VAL A 81 -17.39 -8.17 -14.54
C VAL A 81 -18.63 -7.49 -13.95
N ASP A 82 -19.03 -6.35 -14.49
CA ASP A 82 -20.22 -5.61 -14.08
C ASP A 82 -21.49 -6.50 -14.13
N ARG A 83 -21.66 -7.25 -15.24
CA ARG A 83 -22.78 -8.19 -15.38
C ARG A 83 -22.77 -9.23 -14.25
N LYS A 84 -21.61 -9.85 -14.02
CA LYS A 84 -21.48 -10.91 -13.01
C LYS A 84 -21.72 -10.41 -11.58
N LEU A 85 -21.18 -9.23 -11.23
CA LEU A 85 -21.38 -8.64 -9.91
C LEU A 85 -22.84 -8.20 -9.67
N LYS A 86 -23.54 -7.73 -10.72
CA LYS A 86 -24.98 -7.44 -10.66
C LYS A 86 -25.82 -8.70 -10.45
N GLU A 87 -25.48 -9.82 -11.11
CA GLU A 87 -26.12 -11.10 -10.91
C GLU A 87 -25.97 -11.60 -9.45
N MET A 88 -24.86 -11.26 -8.78
CA MET A 88 -24.65 -11.56 -7.37
C MET A 88 -25.45 -10.63 -6.43
N GLY A 89 -26.13 -9.64 -6.94
CA GLY A 89 -26.91 -8.68 -6.14
C GLY A 89 -26.04 -7.68 -5.35
N LEU A 90 -24.77 -7.52 -5.72
CA LEU A 90 -23.85 -6.63 -5.01
C LEU A 90 -24.09 -5.16 -5.35
N ASN A 91 -23.97 -4.31 -4.35
CA ASN A 91 -23.75 -2.88 -4.53
C ASN A 91 -22.24 -2.64 -4.53
N TYR A 92 -21.72 -2.10 -5.62
CA TYR A 92 -20.27 -1.95 -5.82
C TYR A 92 -19.96 -0.76 -6.72
N GLU A 93 -18.69 -0.36 -6.68
CA GLU A 93 -18.09 0.63 -7.55
C GLU A 93 -16.82 0.06 -8.16
N MET A 94 -16.63 0.19 -9.47
CA MET A 94 -15.37 -0.13 -10.14
C MET A 94 -14.62 1.15 -10.50
N ARG A 95 -13.35 1.23 -10.11
CA ARG A 95 -12.46 2.34 -10.44
C ARG A 95 -11.21 1.86 -11.15
N ALA A 96 -10.86 2.52 -12.24
CA ALA A 96 -9.54 2.40 -12.82
C ALA A 96 -8.49 3.07 -11.92
N ARG A 97 -7.33 2.45 -11.76
CA ARG A 97 -6.19 3.00 -11.07
C ARG A 97 -4.94 2.89 -11.91
N VAL A 98 -4.23 3.98 -12.04
CA VAL A 98 -2.91 4.03 -12.66
C VAL A 98 -1.86 4.12 -11.56
N LYS A 99 -0.78 3.35 -11.71
CA LYS A 99 0.34 3.37 -10.78
C LYS A 99 1.06 4.71 -10.88
N SER A 100 1.54 5.23 -9.73
CA SER A 100 2.25 6.51 -9.69
C SER A 100 3.58 6.46 -10.45
N ALA A 101 4.02 7.61 -10.96
CA ALA A 101 5.24 7.71 -11.74
C ALA A 101 6.47 7.24 -10.95
N TYR A 102 6.57 7.60 -9.67
CA TYR A 102 7.63 7.12 -8.78
C TYR A 102 7.60 5.59 -8.63
N SER A 103 6.41 5.01 -8.41
CA SER A 103 6.29 3.56 -8.26
C SER A 103 6.65 2.78 -9.53
N ILE A 104 6.39 3.36 -10.70
CA ILE A 104 6.80 2.81 -12.00
C ILE A 104 8.33 2.85 -12.11
N TRP A 105 8.92 4.04 -11.90
CA TRP A 105 10.35 4.24 -11.95
C TRP A 105 11.12 3.32 -11.00
N ASN A 106 10.71 3.28 -9.74
CA ASN A 106 11.34 2.42 -8.74
C ASN A 106 11.28 0.94 -9.13
N LYS A 107 10.22 0.51 -9.84
CA LYS A 107 10.11 -0.85 -10.34
C LYS A 107 11.01 -1.10 -11.55
N MET A 108 11.17 -0.10 -12.45
CA MET A 108 12.11 -0.16 -13.55
C MET A 108 13.54 -0.32 -13.03
N GLU A 109 13.95 0.53 -12.09
CA GLU A 109 15.29 0.51 -11.49
C GLU A 109 15.56 -0.79 -10.71
N SER A 110 14.65 -1.15 -9.79
CA SER A 110 14.86 -2.31 -8.90
C SER A 110 14.86 -3.66 -9.63
N LYS A 111 14.22 -3.76 -10.80
CA LYS A 111 14.14 -4.99 -11.60
C LYS A 111 14.95 -4.96 -12.90
N GLY A 112 15.50 -3.81 -13.26
CA GLY A 112 16.21 -3.63 -14.52
C GLY A 112 15.33 -3.87 -15.75
N VAL A 113 14.05 -3.44 -15.71
CA VAL A 113 13.06 -3.66 -16.78
C VAL A 113 12.63 -2.36 -17.43
N SER A 114 12.17 -2.42 -18.69
CA SER A 114 11.63 -1.25 -19.38
C SER A 114 10.22 -0.89 -18.90
N PHE A 115 9.74 0.29 -19.28
CA PHE A 115 8.37 0.71 -18.97
C PHE A 115 7.34 -0.28 -19.54
N GLU A 116 7.57 -0.79 -20.74
CA GLU A 116 6.72 -1.73 -21.46
C GLU A 116 6.60 -3.10 -20.76
N ASP A 117 7.61 -3.47 -19.98
CA ASP A 117 7.66 -4.76 -19.26
C ASP A 117 6.95 -4.70 -17.90
N ILE A 118 6.40 -3.55 -17.51
CA ILE A 118 5.67 -3.42 -16.25
C ILE A 118 4.19 -3.76 -16.46
N TYR A 119 3.80 -4.95 -16.06
CA TYR A 119 2.44 -5.48 -16.26
C TYR A 119 1.38 -4.86 -15.36
N ASP A 120 1.74 -4.25 -14.22
CA ASP A 120 0.85 -3.72 -13.19
C ASP A 120 0.81 -2.19 -13.16
N ILE A 121 1.04 -1.54 -14.30
CA ILE A 121 0.83 -0.09 -14.46
C ILE A 121 -0.64 0.24 -14.24
N TYR A 122 -1.51 -0.69 -14.60
CA TYR A 122 -2.93 -0.53 -14.63
C TYR A 122 -3.62 -1.53 -13.71
N ALA A 123 -4.48 -1.03 -12.86
CA ALA A 123 -5.27 -1.85 -11.95
C ALA A 123 -6.75 -1.45 -11.99
N VAL A 124 -7.62 -2.41 -11.74
CA VAL A 124 -9.04 -2.21 -11.51
C VAL A 124 -9.34 -2.44 -10.04
N ARG A 125 -9.94 -1.47 -9.40
CA ARG A 125 -10.39 -1.57 -8.02
C ARG A 125 -11.88 -1.84 -8.00
N ILE A 126 -12.30 -2.88 -7.28
CA ILE A 126 -13.69 -3.24 -7.01
C ILE A 126 -13.95 -2.96 -5.54
N ILE A 127 -14.79 -1.97 -5.27
CA ILE A 127 -15.18 -1.56 -3.93
C ILE A 127 -16.65 -1.96 -3.74
N PHE A 128 -16.93 -2.82 -2.78
CA PHE A 128 -18.28 -3.35 -2.57
C PHE A 128 -18.81 -3.04 -1.17
N ASP A 129 -20.14 -2.98 -1.06
CA ASP A 129 -20.84 -3.01 0.21
C ASP A 129 -21.19 -4.47 0.53
N PRO A 130 -20.79 -5.01 1.70
CA PRO A 130 -21.05 -6.40 2.04
C PRO A 130 -22.56 -6.71 2.07
N LEU A 131 -22.94 -7.89 1.57
CA LEU A 131 -24.31 -8.36 1.68
C LEU A 131 -24.69 -8.62 3.14
N PRO A 132 -25.95 -8.37 3.55
CA PRO A 132 -26.39 -8.61 4.91
C PRO A 132 -26.12 -10.05 5.36
N GLY A 133 -25.42 -10.21 6.48
CA GLY A 133 -25.09 -11.52 7.05
C GLY A 133 -23.91 -12.24 6.39
N VAL A 134 -23.25 -11.64 5.39
CA VAL A 134 -22.04 -12.17 4.77
C VAL A 134 -20.82 -11.46 5.31
N ASP A 135 -19.82 -12.22 5.72
CA ASP A 135 -18.54 -11.69 6.17
C ASP A 135 -17.76 -11.05 5.01
N GLU A 136 -17.12 -9.90 5.24
CA GLU A 136 -16.38 -9.15 4.22
C GLU A 136 -15.29 -9.97 3.54
N LYS A 137 -14.61 -10.82 4.29
CA LYS A 137 -13.56 -11.71 3.75
C LYS A 137 -14.15 -12.72 2.79
N ASN A 138 -15.24 -13.39 3.19
CA ASN A 138 -15.91 -14.37 2.35
C ASN A 138 -16.42 -13.71 1.07
N GLN A 139 -17.00 -12.52 1.18
CA GLN A 139 -17.45 -11.75 0.01
C GLN A 139 -16.31 -11.38 -0.94
N CYS A 140 -15.11 -11.08 -0.44
CA CYS A 140 -13.94 -10.89 -1.31
C CYS A 140 -13.62 -12.14 -2.13
N TRP A 141 -13.71 -13.33 -1.52
CA TRP A 141 -13.47 -14.60 -2.20
C TRP A 141 -14.60 -15.00 -3.16
N ASP A 142 -15.85 -14.63 -2.87
CA ASP A 142 -16.98 -14.81 -3.79
C ASP A 142 -16.76 -13.98 -5.07
N ILE A 143 -16.35 -12.71 -4.91
CA ILE A 143 -16.00 -11.82 -6.03
C ILE A 143 -14.80 -12.38 -6.81
N TYR A 144 -13.78 -12.88 -6.11
CA TYR A 144 -12.64 -13.54 -6.74
C TYR A 144 -13.11 -14.73 -7.60
N SER A 145 -13.96 -15.60 -7.08
CA SER A 145 -14.52 -16.73 -7.82
C SER A 145 -15.26 -16.25 -9.08
N ALA A 146 -16.11 -15.25 -8.94
CA ALA A 146 -16.85 -14.66 -10.06
C ALA A 146 -15.94 -14.10 -11.17
N ILE A 147 -14.81 -13.48 -10.80
CA ILE A 147 -13.84 -12.95 -11.78
C ILE A 147 -13.08 -14.08 -12.47
N THR A 148 -12.71 -15.13 -11.73
CA THR A 148 -11.98 -16.27 -12.29
C THR A 148 -12.83 -17.16 -13.19
N ASP A 149 -14.16 -17.09 -13.10
CA ASP A 149 -15.08 -17.67 -14.10
C ASP A 149 -14.98 -16.97 -15.47
N ILE A 150 -14.60 -15.67 -15.48
CA ILE A 150 -14.54 -14.85 -16.70
C ILE A 150 -13.12 -14.83 -17.28
N TYR A 151 -12.13 -14.61 -16.42
CA TYR A 151 -10.75 -14.36 -16.81
C TYR A 151 -9.76 -15.36 -16.23
N ARG A 152 -8.76 -15.72 -17.04
CA ARG A 152 -7.69 -16.61 -16.59
C ARG A 152 -6.75 -15.89 -15.62
N ILE A 153 -6.62 -16.44 -14.43
CA ILE A 153 -5.78 -15.90 -13.36
C ILE A 153 -4.31 -16.27 -13.54
N ARG A 154 -3.44 -15.44 -12.97
CA ARG A 154 -2.03 -15.70 -12.75
C ARG A 154 -1.80 -16.10 -11.28
N PRO A 155 -1.62 -17.40 -10.96
CA PRO A 155 -1.64 -17.89 -9.56
C PRO A 155 -0.52 -17.35 -8.68
N ASP A 156 0.67 -17.10 -9.23
CA ASP A 156 1.83 -16.53 -8.52
C ASP A 156 1.64 -15.06 -8.12
N ARG A 157 0.53 -14.44 -8.54
CA ARG A 157 0.21 -13.02 -8.31
C ARG A 157 -1.00 -12.77 -7.42
N ILE A 158 -1.47 -13.79 -6.70
CA ILE A 158 -2.49 -13.60 -5.66
C ILE A 158 -1.81 -13.04 -4.41
N ARG A 159 -2.43 -12.02 -3.80
CA ARG A 159 -2.01 -11.44 -2.51
C ARG A 159 -3.23 -11.30 -1.61
N ASP A 160 -3.28 -12.12 -0.59
CA ASP A 160 -4.37 -12.14 0.40
C ASP A 160 -4.02 -11.27 1.61
N TRP A 161 -4.37 -10.00 1.51
CA TRP A 161 -4.30 -9.05 2.62
C TRP A 161 -5.65 -8.92 3.36
N VAL A 162 -6.62 -9.77 3.03
CA VAL A 162 -7.89 -9.83 3.75
C VAL A 162 -7.79 -10.79 4.92
N SER A 163 -7.23 -11.99 4.68
CA SER A 163 -6.99 -12.98 5.76
C SER A 163 -5.85 -12.58 6.68
N ARG A 164 -4.86 -11.84 6.16
CA ARG A 164 -3.69 -11.35 6.91
C ARG A 164 -3.45 -9.88 6.55
N PRO A 165 -4.11 -8.95 7.25
CA PRO A 165 -3.90 -7.52 7.05
C PRO A 165 -2.43 -7.14 7.23
N LYS A 166 -1.98 -6.11 6.51
CA LYS A 166 -0.64 -5.54 6.75
C LYS A 166 -0.59 -4.83 8.09
N ALA A 167 0.60 -4.69 8.67
CA ALA A 167 0.84 -4.02 9.95
C ALA A 167 0.26 -2.59 10.00
N ASN A 168 0.13 -1.91 8.85
CA ASN A 168 -0.49 -0.59 8.73
C ASN A 168 -2.02 -0.64 8.49
N GLY A 169 -2.68 -1.76 8.78
CA GLY A 169 -4.13 -1.93 8.64
C GLY A 169 -4.66 -2.09 7.21
N TYR A 170 -3.79 -2.15 6.19
CA TYR A 170 -4.23 -2.33 4.82
C TYR A 170 -4.84 -3.70 4.59
N GLN A 171 -6.04 -3.72 4.02
CA GLN A 171 -6.79 -4.93 3.64
C GLN A 171 -7.24 -4.85 2.19
N ALA A 172 -7.01 -5.88 1.41
CA ALA A 172 -7.54 -6.11 0.07
C ALA A 172 -7.17 -7.51 -0.42
N LEU A 173 -7.97 -8.09 -1.30
CA LEU A 173 -7.58 -9.26 -2.07
C LEU A 173 -7.09 -8.80 -3.44
N HIS A 174 -5.84 -9.10 -3.77
CA HIS A 174 -5.24 -8.76 -5.06
C HIS A 174 -5.09 -10.01 -5.91
N LEU A 175 -5.43 -9.89 -7.17
CA LEU A 175 -5.21 -10.90 -8.19
C LEU A 175 -4.79 -10.25 -9.49
N THR A 176 -4.14 -11.01 -10.35
CA THR A 176 -3.78 -10.59 -11.71
C THR A 176 -4.41 -11.54 -12.69
N VAL A 177 -5.15 -11.00 -13.66
CA VAL A 177 -5.85 -11.79 -14.69
C VAL A 177 -5.44 -11.36 -16.09
N MET A 178 -5.62 -12.26 -17.05
CA MET A 178 -5.49 -11.94 -18.47
C MET A 178 -6.78 -11.25 -18.93
N GLY A 179 -6.69 -9.98 -19.26
CA GLY A 179 -7.80 -9.19 -19.79
C GLY A 179 -8.15 -9.56 -21.23
N PRO A 180 -9.24 -8.98 -21.78
CA PRO A 180 -9.76 -9.33 -23.10
C PRO A 180 -8.77 -9.08 -24.25
N ASP A 181 -7.91 -8.09 -24.12
CA ASP A 181 -6.94 -7.69 -25.16
C ASP A 181 -5.55 -8.36 -24.96
N GLY A 182 -5.49 -9.46 -24.20
CA GLY A 182 -4.24 -10.20 -23.92
C GLY A 182 -3.27 -9.46 -22.99
N GLN A 183 -3.73 -8.42 -22.29
CA GLN A 183 -2.94 -7.67 -21.32
C GLN A 183 -3.25 -8.13 -19.89
N TRP A 184 -2.22 -8.14 -19.05
CA TRP A 184 -2.39 -8.41 -17.63
C TRP A 184 -3.03 -7.22 -16.92
N VAL A 185 -4.09 -7.48 -16.16
CA VAL A 185 -4.80 -6.50 -15.35
C VAL A 185 -4.72 -6.92 -13.88
N GLU A 186 -4.22 -6.04 -13.03
CA GLU A 186 -4.30 -6.23 -11.57
C GLU A 186 -5.70 -5.84 -11.09
N ILE A 187 -6.30 -6.67 -10.26
CA ILE A 187 -7.58 -6.40 -9.62
C ILE A 187 -7.38 -6.32 -8.12
N GLN A 188 -7.97 -5.30 -7.52
CA GLN A 188 -7.97 -5.08 -6.08
C GLN A 188 -9.42 -5.12 -5.58
N ILE A 189 -9.76 -6.17 -4.84
CA ILE A 189 -11.09 -6.38 -4.27
C ILE A 189 -11.05 -5.97 -2.80
N ARG A 190 -11.96 -5.11 -2.39
CA ARG A 190 -12.08 -4.65 -1.00
C ARG A 190 -13.47 -4.11 -0.70
N SER A 191 -13.90 -4.23 0.56
CA SER A 191 -15.14 -3.60 1.00
C SER A 191 -14.97 -2.07 1.08
N ARG A 192 -16.08 -1.34 1.21
CA ARG A 192 -16.03 0.11 1.40
C ARG A 192 -15.28 0.50 2.67
N ARG A 193 -15.41 -0.26 3.75
CA ARG A 193 -14.62 -0.09 4.98
C ARG A 193 -13.13 -0.25 4.72
N MET A 194 -12.73 -1.32 4.02
CA MET A 194 -11.33 -1.56 3.66
C MET A 194 -10.78 -0.46 2.75
N ASP A 195 -11.60 0.06 1.82
CA ASP A 195 -11.23 1.18 0.95
C ASP A 195 -11.03 2.47 1.76
N GLU A 196 -11.90 2.75 2.72
CA GLU A 196 -11.78 3.93 3.58
C GLU A 196 -10.51 3.87 4.44
N ILE A 197 -10.19 2.73 5.02
CA ILE A 197 -8.93 2.51 5.74
C ILE A 197 -7.72 2.69 4.82
N ALA A 198 -7.77 2.14 3.59
CA ALA A 198 -6.70 2.29 2.63
C ALA A 198 -6.49 3.73 2.13
N GLU A 199 -7.54 4.55 2.04
CA GLU A 199 -7.45 5.95 1.58
C GLU A 199 -7.11 6.93 2.71
N LYS A 200 -7.71 6.76 3.89
CA LYS A 200 -7.59 7.68 5.03
C LYS A 200 -6.59 7.23 6.09
N GLY A 201 -6.07 6.02 5.95
CA GLY A 201 -5.12 5.44 6.89
C GLY A 201 -5.72 5.15 8.26
N PHE A 202 -4.86 5.20 9.27
CA PHE A 202 -5.18 4.82 10.63
C PHE A 202 -6.29 5.66 11.29
N ALA A 203 -6.45 6.92 10.89
CA ALA A 203 -7.54 7.76 11.38
C ALA A 203 -8.94 7.18 11.05
N ALA A 204 -9.08 6.46 9.92
CA ALA A 204 -10.32 5.76 9.62
C ALA A 204 -10.47 4.50 10.48
N HIS A 205 -9.39 3.80 10.77
CA HIS A 205 -9.41 2.61 11.63
C HIS A 205 -9.92 2.96 13.05
N TRP A 206 -9.49 4.08 13.62
CA TRP A 206 -9.97 4.55 14.93
C TRP A 206 -11.48 4.76 14.98
N LYS A 207 -12.07 5.28 13.92
CA LYS A 207 -13.54 5.47 13.83
C LYS A 207 -14.32 4.15 13.97
N TYR A 208 -13.73 3.05 13.51
CA TYR A 208 -14.34 1.72 13.61
C TYR A 208 -14.00 1.01 14.94
N LYS A 209 -12.88 1.38 15.58
CA LYS A 209 -12.43 0.82 16.87
C LYS A 209 -13.25 1.34 18.06
N GLU A 210 -13.82 2.54 18.00
CA GLU A 210 -14.70 3.09 19.05
C GLU A 210 -15.95 2.23 19.33
N HIS A 211 -16.29 1.32 18.41
CA HIS A 211 -17.46 0.44 18.52
C HIS A 211 -17.12 -1.03 18.87
N ASN A 212 -15.85 -1.43 18.85
CA ASN A 212 -15.39 -2.77 19.19
C ASN A 212 -14.12 -2.66 20.03
N ILE A 213 -14.11 -3.31 21.20
CA ILE A 213 -12.92 -3.47 22.05
C ILE A 213 -12.04 -4.53 21.38
N GLU A 214 -11.20 -4.13 20.43
CA GLU A 214 -10.17 -5.00 19.86
C GLU A 214 -8.82 -4.72 20.53
N GLU A 215 -7.99 -5.77 20.63
CA GLU A 215 -6.65 -5.75 21.21
C GLU A 215 -5.75 -4.66 20.60
N ASP A 216 -4.82 -4.13 21.39
CA ASP A 216 -3.80 -3.17 20.96
C ASP A 216 -3.09 -3.66 19.71
N THR A 217 -3.23 -2.91 18.61
CA THR A 217 -2.55 -3.24 17.36
C THR A 217 -1.05 -2.93 17.47
N GLU A 218 -0.21 -3.56 16.62
CA GLU A 218 1.22 -3.23 16.53
C GLU A 218 1.47 -1.73 16.29
N LEU A 219 0.54 -1.07 15.61
CA LEU A 219 0.63 0.36 15.37
C LEU A 219 0.34 1.18 16.65
N ASP A 220 -0.58 0.75 17.51
CA ASP A 220 -0.83 1.41 18.80
C ASP A 220 0.44 1.33 19.66
N LYS A 221 1.10 0.18 19.71
CA LYS A 221 2.37 -0.03 20.40
C LYS A 221 3.48 0.86 19.82
N TRP A 222 3.56 0.94 18.49
CA TRP A 222 4.54 1.80 17.81
C TRP A 222 4.28 3.29 18.11
N LEU A 223 3.03 3.75 18.07
CA LEU A 223 2.69 5.13 18.44
C LEU A 223 3.01 5.43 19.88
N GLN A 224 2.75 4.48 20.80
CA GLN A 224 3.13 4.61 22.19
C GLN A 224 4.64 4.73 22.34
N THR A 225 5.43 3.86 21.69
CA THR A 225 6.89 3.93 21.68
C THR A 225 7.40 5.29 21.17
N ILE A 226 6.84 5.80 20.06
CA ILE A 226 7.22 7.13 19.54
C ILE A 226 6.86 8.24 20.53
N THR A 227 5.69 8.15 21.17
CA THR A 227 5.28 9.12 22.19
C THR A 227 6.22 9.10 23.39
N GLU A 228 6.56 7.93 23.89
CA GLU A 228 7.52 7.75 25.00
C GLU A 228 8.91 8.33 24.66
N ILE A 229 9.39 8.11 23.43
CA ILE A 229 10.66 8.67 22.96
C ILE A 229 10.58 10.20 22.87
N LEU A 230 9.45 10.76 22.38
CA LEU A 230 9.25 12.21 22.29
C LEU A 230 9.14 12.90 23.66
N GLU A 231 8.60 12.22 24.65
CA GLU A 231 8.43 12.70 26.02
C GLU A 231 9.69 12.48 26.88
N SER A 232 10.69 11.76 26.38
CA SER A 232 11.96 11.52 27.08
C SER A 232 12.71 12.84 27.34
N PRO A 233 13.16 13.11 28.57
CA PRO A 233 13.80 14.39 28.94
C PRO A 233 15.20 14.59 28.38
N ASP A 234 15.82 13.58 27.77
CA ASP A 234 17.19 13.65 27.18
C ASP A 234 17.20 13.11 25.74
N PRO A 235 16.60 13.82 24.78
CA PRO A 235 16.62 13.40 23.39
C PRO A 235 17.95 13.80 22.76
N ASN A 236 18.90 12.88 22.64
CA ASN A 236 19.94 13.02 21.65
C ASN A 236 19.26 12.99 20.26
N ALA A 237 19.16 14.15 19.61
CA ALA A 237 18.42 14.29 18.36
C ALA A 237 18.91 13.36 17.24
N LEU A 238 20.16 12.89 17.31
CA LEU A 238 20.72 11.91 16.37
C LEU A 238 20.21 10.51 16.67
N ASP A 239 20.20 10.09 17.94
CA ASP A 239 19.68 8.78 18.34
C ASP A 239 18.17 8.68 18.08
N PHE A 240 17.44 9.79 18.27
CA PHE A 240 16.03 9.89 17.96
C PHE A 240 15.76 9.69 16.46
N LEU A 241 16.49 10.39 15.58
CA LEU A 241 16.34 10.24 14.13
C LEU A 241 16.73 8.84 13.67
N ASP A 242 17.76 8.24 14.24
CA ASP A 242 18.20 6.90 13.88
C ASP A 242 17.24 5.84 14.41
N THR A 243 16.66 6.00 15.59
CA THR A 243 15.60 5.14 16.12
C THR A 243 14.33 5.23 15.28
N ILE A 244 13.91 6.43 14.86
CA ILE A 244 12.79 6.60 13.94
C ILE A 244 13.10 5.94 12.59
N LYS A 245 14.29 6.14 12.02
CA LYS A 245 14.69 5.51 10.75
C LYS A 245 14.67 4.00 10.86
N LEU A 246 15.27 3.42 11.89
CA LEU A 246 15.24 1.97 12.12
C LEU A 246 13.81 1.43 12.17
N ASN A 247 12.91 2.10 12.88
CA ASN A 247 11.50 1.68 12.96
C ASN A 247 10.68 1.95 11.68
N LEU A 248 11.06 2.92 10.84
CA LEU A 248 10.36 3.24 9.60
C LEU A 248 10.76 2.32 8.43
N PHE A 249 12.02 1.85 8.42
CA PHE A 249 12.59 1.11 7.28
C PHE A 249 12.70 -0.39 7.51
N THR A 250 12.36 -0.90 8.69
CA THR A 250 12.38 -2.34 8.94
C THR A 250 11.32 -3.06 8.11
N SER A 251 11.77 -3.78 7.09
CA SER A 251 10.99 -4.85 6.51
C SER A 251 10.76 -5.91 7.58
N GLU A 252 9.54 -6.37 7.73
CA GLU A 252 9.21 -7.40 8.72
C GLU A 252 9.51 -8.79 8.19
N ILE A 253 10.04 -9.65 9.04
CA ILE A 253 10.18 -11.08 8.80
C ILE A 253 9.27 -11.85 9.76
N PHE A 254 8.72 -12.95 9.29
CA PHE A 254 7.89 -13.83 10.11
C PHE A 254 8.70 -15.05 10.52
N VAL A 255 8.81 -15.26 11.82
CA VAL A 255 9.54 -16.40 12.41
C VAL A 255 8.53 -17.27 13.15
N PHE A 256 8.60 -18.58 12.93
CA PHE A 256 7.74 -19.54 13.59
C PHE A 256 8.38 -20.06 14.88
N THR A 257 7.59 -20.11 15.94
CA THR A 257 7.99 -20.84 17.15
C THR A 257 7.88 -22.36 16.92
N PRO A 258 8.55 -23.19 17.72
CA PRO A 258 8.35 -24.66 17.66
C PRO A 258 6.89 -25.12 17.92
N LYS A 259 6.08 -24.26 18.53
CA LYS A 259 4.64 -24.51 18.77
C LYS A 259 3.76 -24.05 17.60
N GLY A 260 4.37 -23.44 16.56
CA GLY A 260 3.63 -22.97 15.38
C GLY A 260 3.13 -21.53 15.48
N ASP A 261 3.41 -20.79 16.57
CA ASP A 261 3.04 -19.38 16.68
C ASP A 261 3.91 -18.52 15.76
N ILE A 262 3.33 -17.51 15.16
CA ILE A 262 4.06 -16.57 14.30
C ILE A 262 4.48 -15.36 15.15
N LYS A 263 5.76 -15.03 15.09
CA LYS A 263 6.34 -13.80 15.64
C LYS A 263 6.83 -12.91 14.50
N THR A 264 6.46 -11.66 14.54
CA THR A 264 6.91 -10.64 13.59
C THR A 264 8.16 -9.96 14.15
N LEU A 265 9.23 -9.94 13.38
CA LEU A 265 10.50 -9.31 13.75
C LEU A 265 10.96 -8.40 12.61
N PRO A 266 11.76 -7.36 12.89
CA PRO A 266 12.38 -6.56 11.84
C PRO A 266 13.36 -7.38 11.01
N GLN A 267 13.47 -7.09 9.73
CA GLN A 267 14.49 -7.69 8.85
C GLN A 267 15.88 -7.36 9.38
N GLY A 268 16.72 -8.37 9.55
CA GLY A 268 18.03 -8.25 10.18
C GLY A 268 18.02 -8.55 11.68
N ALA A 269 16.87 -8.87 12.26
CA ALA A 269 16.77 -9.35 13.63
C ALA A 269 17.60 -10.62 13.83
N THR A 270 18.25 -10.71 14.96
CA THR A 270 19.12 -11.81 15.40
C THR A 270 18.33 -12.87 16.16
N ALA A 271 18.94 -14.02 16.43
CA ALA A 271 18.38 -15.04 17.32
C ALA A 271 18.12 -14.50 18.74
N LEU A 272 18.89 -13.50 19.17
CA LEU A 272 18.71 -12.85 20.47
C LEU A 272 17.40 -12.03 20.47
N ASP A 273 17.15 -11.26 19.42
CA ASP A 273 15.90 -10.50 19.26
C ASP A 273 14.69 -11.42 19.27
N PHE A 274 14.80 -12.58 18.63
CA PHE A 274 13.76 -13.61 18.67
C PHE A 274 13.57 -14.18 20.08
N GLY A 275 14.65 -14.43 20.82
CA GLY A 275 14.61 -14.87 22.21
C GLY A 275 13.83 -13.89 23.09
N TYR A 276 14.13 -12.59 23.01
CA TYR A 276 13.41 -11.54 23.73
C TYR A 276 11.94 -11.40 23.31
N ALA A 277 11.62 -11.64 22.03
CA ALA A 277 10.24 -11.63 21.55
C ALA A 277 9.42 -12.83 22.05
N LEU A 278 10.06 -13.88 22.55
CA LEU A 278 9.42 -15.04 23.18
C LEU A 278 9.23 -14.88 24.69
N HIS A 279 10.24 -14.33 25.36
CA HIS A 279 10.25 -14.13 26.80
C HIS A 279 11.00 -12.85 27.16
N SER A 280 10.36 -11.94 27.88
CA SER A 280 10.95 -10.70 28.39
C SER A 280 12.05 -10.92 29.45
N ASP A 281 12.10 -12.10 30.04
CA ASP A 281 13.00 -12.43 31.16
C ASP A 281 14.19 -13.34 30.76
N ILE A 282 14.52 -13.39 29.46
CA ILE A 282 15.77 -14.04 29.04
C ILE A 282 16.89 -12.98 29.12
N GLY A 283 17.44 -12.78 30.28
CA GLY A 283 18.59 -11.93 30.57
C GLY A 283 19.58 -12.66 31.42
#